data_1648c5864d72a6a3845ad5798d471eae
#
_entry.id   1648c5864d72a6a3845ad5798d471eae
#
_cell.length_a   1.000
_cell.length_b   1.000
_cell.length_c   1.000
_cell.angle_alpha   90.00
_cell.angle_beta   90.00
_cell.angle_gamma   90.00
#
_symmetry.space_group_name_H-M   'P 1'
#
loop_
_entity.id
_entity.type
_entity.pdbx_description
1 polymer ?
#
loop_
_entity_poly.entity_id
_entity_poly.type
_entity_poly.pdbx_seq_one_letter_code
_entity_poly.pdbx_strand_id
1 'polypeptide(L)'
;MRQRGSITVEASYLIPTLLIVIIMLEFLAFYMYDKVALWADTYYMALKITEQEQAGITTDVEQEWASLCKDTLILCQDRKVSVKRTTGSVEVIGQIEFYLPFWKQITITEKSVVSTGGGKKQVARAVKWK
;
A
#
# COMPACT_ATOMS: atom_id res chain seq x y z
N MET A 1 -53.22 1.91 17.55
CA MET A 1 -52.48 0.78 16.93
C MET A 1 -51.81 1.08 15.59
N ARG A 2 -51.63 2.32 15.22
CA ARG A 2 -51.01 2.73 13.94
C ARG A 2 -49.50 2.89 13.93
N GLN A 3 -48.85 2.81 15.07
CA GLN A 3 -47.38 3.08 15.19
C GLN A 3 -46.48 1.87 15.01
N ARG A 4 -47.00 0.64 15.13
CA ARG A 4 -46.17 -0.58 15.01
C ARG A 4 -45.72 -0.91 13.58
N GLY A 5 -46.49 -0.47 12.56
CA GLY A 5 -46.12 -0.66 11.16
C GLY A 5 -45.00 0.27 10.66
N SER A 6 -44.92 1.48 11.20
CA SER A 6 -43.90 2.46 10.83
C SER A 6 -42.50 2.02 11.28
N ILE A 7 -42.37 1.53 12.51
CA ILE A 7 -41.09 1.08 13.07
C ILE A 7 -40.52 -0.12 12.30
N THR A 8 -41.35 -1.02 11.84
CA THR A 8 -40.91 -2.21 11.08
C THR A 8 -40.40 -1.83 9.69
N VAL A 9 -41.03 -0.85 9.04
CA VAL A 9 -40.60 -0.34 7.74
C VAL A 9 -39.31 0.45 7.86
N GLU A 10 -39.17 1.29 8.88
CA GLU A 10 -37.93 2.02 9.15
C GLU A 10 -36.77 1.09 9.47
N ALA A 11 -36.97 0.07 10.30
CA ALA A 11 -35.95 -0.93 10.60
C ALA A 11 -35.52 -1.74 9.36
N SER A 12 -36.44 -2.03 8.47
CA SER A 12 -36.17 -2.76 7.22
C SER A 12 -35.26 -1.99 6.27
N TYR A 13 -35.22 -0.67 6.34
CA TYR A 13 -34.35 0.17 5.54
C TYR A 13 -33.02 0.49 6.25
N LEU A 14 -33.05 0.58 7.55
CA LEU A 14 -31.90 0.95 8.39
C LEU A 14 -30.85 -0.16 8.42
N ILE A 15 -31.28 -1.42 8.52
CA ILE A 15 -30.40 -2.58 8.58
C ILE A 15 -29.51 -2.73 7.32
N PRO A 16 -30.06 -2.75 6.08
CA PRO A 16 -29.23 -2.88 4.89
C PRO A 16 -28.33 -1.67 4.68
N THR A 17 -28.78 -0.47 5.01
CA THR A 17 -27.95 0.73 4.93
C THR A 17 -26.75 0.67 5.88
N LEU A 18 -26.97 0.22 7.12
CA LEU A 18 -25.93 0.07 8.12
C LEU A 18 -24.90 -1.01 7.73
N LEU A 19 -25.37 -2.13 7.14
CA LEU A 19 -24.50 -3.17 6.59
C LEU A 19 -23.60 -2.65 5.48
N ILE A 20 -24.12 -1.85 4.55
CA ILE A 20 -23.34 -1.25 3.48
C ILE A 20 -22.24 -0.34 4.06
N VAL A 21 -22.57 0.48 5.05
CA VAL A 21 -21.59 1.35 5.72
C VAL A 21 -20.49 0.54 6.40
N ILE A 22 -20.82 -0.54 7.08
CA ILE A 22 -19.83 -1.41 7.74
C ILE A 22 -18.89 -2.02 6.70
N ILE A 23 -19.41 -2.57 5.60
CA ILE A 23 -18.62 -3.14 4.52
C ILE A 23 -17.68 -2.08 3.91
N MET A 24 -18.16 -0.86 3.69
CA MET A 24 -17.31 0.23 3.19
C MET A 24 -16.18 0.58 4.17
N LEU A 25 -16.44 0.57 5.46
CA LEU A 25 -15.42 0.82 6.48
C LEU A 25 -14.37 -0.30 6.53
N GLU A 26 -14.78 -1.56 6.38
CA GLU A 26 -13.84 -2.68 6.30
C GLU A 26 -12.92 -2.57 5.07
N PHE A 27 -13.47 -2.26 3.90
CA PHE A 27 -12.67 -2.02 2.70
C PHE A 27 -11.68 -0.87 2.88
N LEU A 28 -12.11 0.21 3.50
CA LEU A 28 -11.24 1.35 3.79
C LEU A 28 -10.10 0.95 4.74
N ALA A 29 -10.39 0.14 5.76
CA ALA A 29 -9.37 -0.36 6.68
C ALA A 29 -8.33 -1.23 5.97
N PHE A 30 -8.74 -2.17 5.12
CA PHE A 30 -7.83 -2.99 4.33
C PHE A 30 -7.00 -2.16 3.35
N TYR A 31 -7.61 -1.19 2.69
CA TYR A 31 -6.89 -0.26 1.82
C TYR A 31 -5.79 0.51 2.57
N MET A 32 -6.11 1.04 3.74
CA MET A 32 -5.12 1.76 4.56
C MET A 32 -4.01 0.84 5.05
N TYR A 33 -4.35 -0.40 5.41
CA TYR A 33 -3.37 -1.41 5.81
C TYR A 33 -2.40 -1.72 4.67
N ASP A 34 -2.89 -2.05 3.49
CA ASP A 34 -2.07 -2.37 2.31
C ASP A 34 -1.17 -1.20 1.91
N LYS A 35 -1.67 0.02 2.03
CA LYS A 35 -0.89 1.22 1.77
C LYS A 35 0.27 1.40 2.75
N VAL A 36 0.04 1.19 4.03
CA VAL A 36 1.09 1.28 5.07
C VAL A 36 2.10 0.15 4.91
N ALA A 37 1.63 -1.06 4.63
CA ALA A 37 2.49 -2.22 4.38
C ALA A 37 3.40 -1.98 3.17
N LEU A 38 2.85 -1.52 2.05
CA LEU A 38 3.64 -1.20 0.85
C LEU A 38 4.70 -0.13 1.14
N TRP A 39 4.35 0.90 1.90
CA TRP A 39 5.31 1.92 2.30
C TRP A 39 6.45 1.35 3.17
N ALA A 40 6.12 0.50 4.12
CA ALA A 40 7.11 -0.15 4.98
C ALA A 40 8.05 -1.05 4.16
N ASP A 41 7.50 -1.84 3.24
CA ASP A 41 8.28 -2.74 2.39
C ASP A 41 9.20 -1.96 1.42
N THR A 42 8.72 -0.90 0.80
CA THR A 42 9.55 -0.04 -0.07
C THR A 42 10.67 0.65 0.70
N TYR A 43 10.40 1.07 1.93
CA TYR A 43 11.41 1.68 2.79
C TYR A 43 12.47 0.67 3.23
N TYR A 44 12.04 -0.52 3.65
CA TYR A 44 12.95 -1.60 4.03
C TYR A 44 13.86 -2.01 2.88
N MET A 45 13.29 -2.17 1.66
CA MET A 45 14.06 -2.48 0.46
C MET A 45 15.07 -1.39 0.13
N ALA A 46 14.69 -0.12 0.22
CA ALA A 46 15.61 0.99 -0.04
C ALA A 46 16.79 1.00 0.93
N LEU A 47 16.56 0.72 2.22
CA LEU A 47 17.63 0.57 3.21
C LEU A 47 18.54 -0.60 2.89
N LYS A 48 17.97 -1.76 2.60
CA LYS A 48 18.71 -3.00 2.33
C LYS A 48 19.60 -2.86 1.09
N ILE A 49 19.06 -2.32 -0.01
CA ILE A 49 19.84 -2.06 -1.23
C ILE A 49 20.98 -1.11 -0.94
N THR A 50 20.74 -0.05 -0.16
CA THR A 50 21.77 0.91 0.20
C THR A 50 22.89 0.27 1.02
N GLU A 51 22.57 -0.60 1.97
CA GLU A 51 23.56 -1.32 2.77
C GLU A 51 24.36 -2.32 1.94
N GLN A 52 23.72 -3.02 1.03
CA GLN A 52 24.38 -3.99 0.15
C GLN A 52 25.27 -3.32 -0.90
N GLU A 53 24.87 -2.17 -1.44
CA GLU A 53 25.75 -1.37 -2.33
C GLU A 53 26.99 -0.88 -1.61
N GLN A 54 26.90 -0.50 -0.34
CA GLN A 54 28.06 -0.14 0.48
C GLN A 54 29.00 -1.33 0.73
N ALA A 55 28.43 -2.55 0.79
CA ALA A 55 29.19 -3.79 0.95
C ALA A 55 29.70 -4.36 -0.39
N GLY A 56 29.39 -3.73 -1.54
CA GLY A 56 29.79 -4.20 -2.87
C GLY A 56 29.03 -5.44 -3.35
N ILE A 57 27.87 -5.75 -2.79
CA ILE A 57 27.06 -6.92 -3.11
C ILE A 57 25.95 -6.51 -4.09
N THR A 58 25.86 -7.20 -5.23
CA THR A 58 24.76 -7.02 -6.16
C THR A 58 23.55 -7.84 -5.71
N THR A 59 22.43 -7.17 -5.46
CA THR A 59 21.18 -7.79 -5.03
C THR A 59 20.24 -7.99 -6.21
N ASP A 60 19.63 -9.17 -6.30
CA ASP A 60 18.48 -9.39 -7.17
C ASP A 60 17.22 -8.82 -6.52
N VAL A 61 16.89 -7.59 -6.94
CA VAL A 61 15.80 -6.79 -6.37
C VAL A 61 14.44 -7.45 -6.55
N GLU A 62 14.22 -8.11 -7.69
CA GLU A 62 12.92 -8.72 -7.99
C GLU A 62 12.64 -9.93 -7.10
N GLN A 63 13.66 -10.76 -6.89
CA GLN A 63 13.53 -11.95 -6.06
C GLN A 63 13.33 -11.58 -4.58
N GLU A 64 14.02 -10.56 -4.11
CA GLU A 64 13.90 -10.06 -2.75
C GLU A 64 12.54 -9.41 -2.50
N TRP A 65 12.07 -8.60 -3.44
CA TRP A 65 10.74 -8.01 -3.40
C TRP A 65 9.64 -9.07 -3.35
N ALA A 66 9.74 -10.09 -4.20
CA ALA A 66 8.80 -11.20 -4.21
C ALA A 66 8.73 -11.94 -2.88
N SER A 67 9.87 -12.09 -2.19
CA SER A 67 9.92 -12.75 -0.89
C SER A 67 9.30 -11.91 0.24
N LEU A 68 9.53 -10.60 0.23
CA LEU A 68 9.00 -9.68 1.25
C LEU A 68 7.47 -9.52 1.16
N CYS A 69 6.96 -9.37 -0.06
CA CYS A 69 5.55 -9.06 -0.26
C CYS A 69 4.62 -10.28 -0.26
N LYS A 70 5.15 -11.49 -0.18
CA LYS A 70 4.36 -12.72 -0.39
C LYS A 70 3.21 -12.87 0.60
N ASP A 71 3.39 -12.42 1.85
CA ASP A 71 2.44 -12.65 2.94
C ASP A 71 1.88 -11.37 3.58
N THR A 72 2.26 -10.20 3.07
CA THR A 72 1.97 -8.93 3.77
C THR A 72 0.71 -8.22 3.27
N LEU A 73 0.33 -8.40 2.00
CA LEU A 73 -0.79 -7.70 1.38
C LEU A 73 -2.06 -8.55 1.32
N ILE A 74 -3.20 -7.95 1.65
CA ILE A 74 -4.49 -8.64 1.76
C ILE A 74 -5.30 -8.54 0.46
N LEU A 75 -5.39 -7.35 -0.14
CA LEU A 75 -6.25 -7.08 -1.29
C LEU A 75 -5.54 -7.10 -2.65
N CYS A 76 -4.22 -7.06 -2.66
CA CYS A 76 -3.45 -6.82 -3.88
C CYS A 76 -2.84 -8.09 -4.45
N GLN A 77 -3.06 -8.32 -5.75
CA GLN A 77 -2.54 -9.48 -6.48
C GLN A 77 -1.33 -9.13 -7.35
N ASP A 78 -1.32 -7.98 -8.02
CA ASP A 78 -0.24 -7.57 -8.90
C ASP A 78 0.66 -6.52 -8.25
N ARG A 79 1.95 -6.82 -8.22
CA ARG A 79 2.97 -6.03 -7.54
C ARG A 79 4.11 -5.75 -8.49
N LYS A 80 4.47 -4.49 -8.63
CA LYS A 80 5.62 -4.07 -9.42
C LYS A 80 6.57 -3.26 -8.56
N VAL A 81 7.85 -3.53 -8.70
CA VAL A 81 8.90 -2.73 -8.08
C VAL A 81 9.77 -2.11 -9.16
N SER A 82 10.16 -0.87 -8.96
CA SER A 82 11.11 -0.17 -9.81
C SER A 82 12.16 0.49 -8.93
N VAL A 83 13.42 0.21 -9.20
CA VAL A 83 14.55 0.79 -8.48
C VAL A 83 15.31 1.71 -9.40
N LYS A 84 15.41 2.98 -9.01
CA LYS A 84 16.26 3.97 -9.66
C LYS A 84 17.45 4.26 -8.78
N ARG A 85 18.63 4.03 -9.32
CA ARG A 85 19.91 4.32 -8.67
C ARG A 85 20.45 5.64 -9.22
N THR A 86 20.70 6.56 -8.32
CA THR A 86 21.32 7.86 -8.64
C THR A 86 22.60 7.99 -7.79
N THR A 87 23.57 8.74 -8.26
CA THR A 87 24.82 8.96 -7.52
C THR A 87 24.52 9.51 -6.13
N GLY A 88 24.58 8.65 -5.10
CA GLY A 88 24.35 9.01 -3.70
C GLY A 88 22.93 8.85 -3.18
N SER A 89 21.99 8.26 -3.96
CA SER A 89 20.66 7.92 -3.46
C SER A 89 20.06 6.72 -4.20
N VAL A 90 19.33 5.92 -3.45
CA VAL A 90 18.53 4.80 -3.98
C VAL A 90 17.06 5.15 -3.83
N GLU A 91 16.33 5.11 -4.91
CA GLU A 91 14.90 5.33 -4.98
C GLU A 91 14.20 4.03 -5.31
N VAL A 92 13.32 3.58 -4.43
CA VAL A 92 12.47 2.40 -4.63
C VAL A 92 11.03 2.86 -4.79
N ILE A 93 10.39 2.44 -5.88
CA ILE A 93 9.01 2.73 -6.20
C ILE A 93 8.27 1.38 -6.20
N GLY A 94 7.39 1.19 -5.24
CA GLY A 94 6.45 0.07 -5.19
C GLY A 94 5.11 0.47 -5.79
N GLN A 95 4.56 -0.37 -6.65
CA GLN A 95 3.23 -0.23 -7.24
C GLN A 95 2.41 -1.47 -6.98
N ILE A 96 1.19 -1.28 -6.52
CA ILE A 96 0.21 -2.33 -6.35
C ILE A 96 -1.06 -1.96 -7.11
N GLU A 97 -1.63 -2.95 -7.77
CA GLU A 97 -2.87 -2.81 -8.53
C GLU A 97 -3.93 -3.70 -7.88
N PHE A 98 -5.11 -3.16 -7.63
CA PHE A 98 -6.23 -3.96 -7.17
C PHE A 98 -7.49 -3.66 -7.96
N TYR A 99 -8.28 -4.70 -8.13
CA TYR A 99 -9.50 -4.68 -8.90
C TYR A 99 -10.70 -4.68 -7.94
N LEU A 100 -11.50 -3.62 -8.01
CA LEU A 100 -12.80 -3.59 -7.35
C LEU A 100 -13.87 -4.12 -8.31
N PRO A 101 -14.76 -5.03 -7.87
CA PRO A 101 -15.72 -5.69 -8.74
C PRO A 101 -16.71 -4.72 -9.42
N PHE A 102 -16.85 -3.51 -8.93
CA PHE A 102 -17.77 -2.50 -9.46
C PHE A 102 -17.09 -1.20 -9.93
N TRP A 103 -15.76 -1.07 -9.78
CA TRP A 103 -15.04 0.17 -10.05
C TRP A 103 -13.78 -0.11 -10.86
N LYS A 104 -13.25 0.96 -11.46
CA LYS A 104 -12.00 0.87 -12.23
C LYS A 104 -10.84 0.43 -11.35
N GLN A 105 -9.86 -0.17 -11.98
CA GLN A 105 -8.56 -0.49 -11.42
C GLN A 105 -7.97 0.71 -10.68
N ILE A 106 -7.60 0.50 -9.43
CA ILE A 106 -6.94 1.51 -8.61
C ILE A 106 -5.49 1.09 -8.46
N THR A 107 -4.58 2.00 -8.80
CA THR A 107 -3.15 1.80 -8.64
C THR A 107 -2.65 2.64 -7.47
N ILE A 108 -2.05 1.98 -6.50
CA ILE A 108 -1.36 2.65 -5.40
C ILE A 108 0.13 2.64 -5.72
N THR A 109 0.76 3.81 -5.64
CA THR A 109 2.19 3.97 -5.85
C THR A 109 2.80 4.61 -4.61
N GLU A 110 3.76 3.93 -4.00
CA GLU A 110 4.56 4.47 -2.90
C GLU A 110 6.03 4.54 -3.32
N LYS A 111 6.68 5.61 -2.90
CA LYS A 111 8.06 5.92 -3.26
C LYS A 111 8.88 6.17 -2.00
N SER A 112 9.97 5.45 -1.87
CA SER A 112 10.94 5.65 -0.80
C SER A 112 12.30 6.03 -1.40
N VAL A 113 12.92 7.07 -0.85
CA VAL A 113 14.25 7.54 -1.26
C VAL A 113 15.19 7.51 -0.06
N VAL A 114 16.28 6.78 -0.18
CA VAL A 114 17.34 6.73 0.84
C VAL A 114 18.61 7.32 0.25
N SER A 115 19.16 8.34 0.91
CA SER A 115 20.42 8.96 0.51
C SER A 115 21.59 8.21 1.12
N THR A 116 22.58 7.87 0.29
CA THR A 116 23.84 7.19 0.67
C THR A 116 24.91 8.18 1.14
N GLY A 117 24.69 9.49 0.95
CA GLY A 117 25.65 10.55 1.26
C GLY A 117 25.66 10.96 2.73
N GLY A 118 26.79 10.73 3.38
CA GLY A 118 27.32 11.30 4.62
C GLY A 118 26.34 11.89 5.65
N GLY A 119 25.95 11.12 6.62
CA GLY A 119 25.68 11.61 7.98
C GLY A 119 24.25 11.97 8.34
N LYS A 120 23.30 12.09 7.41
CA LYS A 120 21.87 12.24 7.75
C LYS A 120 21.00 11.50 6.75
N LYS A 121 20.43 10.39 7.16
CA LYS A 121 19.38 9.67 6.38
C LYS A 121 18.15 10.58 6.30
N GLN A 122 18.00 11.32 5.20
CA GLN A 122 16.77 12.08 4.93
C GLN A 122 15.83 11.20 4.12
N VAL A 123 14.73 10.85 4.73
CA VAL A 123 13.60 10.17 4.05
C VAL A 123 12.70 11.26 3.48
N ALA A 124 12.68 11.41 2.18
CA ALA A 124 11.75 12.31 1.51
C ALA A 124 10.52 11.50 1.07
N ARG A 125 9.38 11.80 1.67
CA ARG A 125 8.07 11.25 1.29
C ARG A 125 7.48 12.09 0.16
N ALA A 126 7.35 11.52 -1.02
CA ALA A 126 6.61 12.14 -2.12
C ALA A 126 5.29 11.37 -2.34
N VAL A 127 4.22 11.89 -1.81
CA VAL A 127 2.86 11.42 -2.13
C VAL A 127 2.37 12.21 -3.34
N LYS A 128 2.20 11.53 -4.46
CA LYS A 128 1.64 12.14 -5.68
C LYS A 128 0.22 11.58 -5.87
N TRP A 129 -0.76 12.42 -5.60
CA TRP A 129 -2.15 12.14 -5.93
C TRP A 129 -2.36 12.47 -7.41
N LYS A 130 -2.85 11.50 -8.14
CA LYS A 130 -3.42 11.69 -9.48
C LYS A 130 -4.85 11.18 -9.50
#